data_4873009e820778cb45dee4f32f1b5b8b
#
_entry.id   4873009e820778cb45dee4f32f1b5b8b
#
_cell.length_a   1.000
_cell.length_b   1.000
_cell.length_c   1.000
_cell.angle_alpha   90.00
_cell.angle_beta   90.00
_cell.angle_gamma   90.00
#
_symmetry.space_group_name_H-M   'P 1'
#
loop_
_entity.id
_entity.type
_entity.pdbx_description
1 polymer ?
#
loop_
_entity_poly.entity_id
_entity_poly.type
_entity_poly.pdbx_seq_one_letter_code
_entity_poly.pdbx_strand_id
1 'polypeptide(L)'
;GRELAGDVAVVDIGLDVSSATQHLVEAADVSAWWPNRSADAHKWNGAVRVIAGSAGMLGAGRLCAEAAARSGASLVALSSPGIDPQARSEIIQRRIPAVEFECDVFGDLDRFRALVVGPGLGRVDGTISSARAVIGEATLPVVIDGDGIFAAAWSADGAGPLLRQRGRPTVITPHDGEFALLAGHAPGIDRVADARALAAELQVVVLLKGPTTV
;
A
#
# COMPACT_ATOMS: atom_id res chain seq x y z
N GLY A 1 16.35 -13.80 20.34
CA GLY A 1 15.72 -13.58 19.10
C GLY A 1 16.61 -13.94 17.92
N ARG A 2 16.07 -13.82 16.74
CA ARG A 2 16.70 -14.15 15.45
C ARG A 2 18.02 -13.39 15.22
N GLU A 3 18.10 -12.18 15.69
CA GLU A 3 19.31 -11.31 15.59
C GLU A 3 20.51 -11.85 16.37
N LEU A 4 20.29 -12.72 17.36
CA LEU A 4 21.33 -13.32 18.19
C LEU A 4 21.56 -14.80 17.87
N ALA A 5 20.83 -15.36 16.92
CA ALA A 5 20.88 -16.80 16.63
C ALA A 5 22.01 -17.18 15.66
N GLY A 6 22.69 -16.22 15.02
CA GLY A 6 23.64 -16.51 13.94
C GLY A 6 22.96 -17.19 12.76
N ASP A 7 23.62 -18.18 12.17
CA ASP A 7 23.05 -18.97 11.08
C ASP A 7 21.96 -19.89 11.59
N VAL A 8 20.79 -19.81 10.97
CA VAL A 8 19.62 -20.64 11.31
C VAL A 8 19.36 -21.62 10.17
N ALA A 9 19.41 -22.91 10.49
CA ALA A 9 19.02 -23.97 9.57
C ALA A 9 17.68 -24.57 10.01
N VAL A 10 16.78 -24.77 9.06
CA VAL A 10 15.51 -25.49 9.26
C VAL A 10 15.71 -26.92 8.76
N VAL A 11 15.48 -27.90 9.63
CA VAL A 11 15.60 -29.33 9.29
C VAL A 11 14.21 -29.93 9.40
N ASP A 12 13.79 -30.62 8.34
CA ASP A 12 12.56 -31.41 8.36
C ASP A 12 12.73 -32.63 9.30
N ILE A 13 11.88 -32.70 10.30
CA ILE A 13 11.85 -33.81 11.26
C ILE A 13 10.54 -34.63 11.15
N GLY A 14 9.83 -34.52 10.05
CA GLY A 14 8.60 -35.25 9.74
C GLY A 14 7.36 -34.78 10.50
N LEU A 15 7.32 -33.51 10.94
CA LEU A 15 6.10 -32.95 11.53
C LEU A 15 5.05 -32.67 10.43
N ASP A 16 3.81 -33.07 10.70
CA ASP A 16 2.68 -32.71 9.84
C ASP A 16 2.32 -31.24 10.05
N VAL A 17 2.57 -30.41 9.05
CA VAL A 17 2.25 -28.99 9.02
C VAL A 17 1.07 -28.66 8.10
N SER A 18 0.33 -29.67 7.63
CA SER A 18 -0.80 -29.48 6.71
C SER A 18 -1.92 -28.58 7.27
N SER A 19 -2.04 -28.52 8.60
CA SER A 19 -2.99 -27.66 9.30
C SER A 19 -2.44 -26.24 9.60
N ALA A 20 -1.19 -25.94 9.25
CA ALA A 20 -0.62 -24.62 9.50
C ALA A 20 -1.34 -23.54 8.68
N THR A 21 -1.77 -22.49 9.37
CA THR A 21 -2.46 -21.33 8.76
C THR A 21 -1.54 -20.11 8.60
N GLN A 22 -0.26 -20.29 8.95
CA GLN A 22 0.78 -19.25 8.85
C GLN A 22 1.92 -19.80 7.98
N HIS A 23 2.49 -18.93 7.18
CA HIS A 23 3.56 -19.26 6.27
C HIS A 23 4.67 -18.21 6.35
N LEU A 24 5.92 -18.64 6.45
CA LEU A 24 7.06 -17.74 6.31
C LEU A 24 7.32 -17.54 4.81
N VAL A 25 7.19 -16.30 4.34
CA VAL A 25 7.47 -15.97 2.95
C VAL A 25 8.96 -16.06 2.68
N GLU A 26 9.34 -16.87 1.71
CA GLU A 26 10.71 -17.08 1.27
C GLU A 26 10.93 -16.63 -0.18
N ALA A 27 12.17 -16.57 -0.62
CA ALA A 27 12.51 -16.16 -1.98
C ALA A 27 11.86 -17.06 -3.06
N ALA A 28 11.67 -18.33 -2.77
CA ALA A 28 11.00 -19.28 -3.65
C ALA A 28 9.52 -18.92 -3.85
N ASP A 29 8.83 -18.51 -2.80
CA ASP A 29 7.43 -18.07 -2.86
C ASP A 29 7.30 -16.83 -3.74
N VAL A 30 8.14 -15.83 -3.48
CA VAL A 30 8.16 -14.60 -4.27
C VAL A 30 8.42 -14.91 -5.74
N SER A 31 9.36 -15.80 -6.04
CA SER A 31 9.67 -16.22 -7.41
C SER A 31 8.49 -16.93 -8.08
N ALA A 32 7.75 -17.77 -7.34
CA ALA A 32 6.58 -18.47 -7.84
C ALA A 32 5.36 -17.54 -8.07
N TRP A 33 5.21 -16.53 -7.23
CA TRP A 33 4.10 -15.57 -7.33
C TRP A 33 4.37 -14.45 -8.34
N TRP A 34 5.62 -14.24 -8.74
CA TRP A 34 5.98 -13.17 -9.67
C TRP A 34 5.37 -13.42 -11.04
N PRO A 35 4.50 -12.53 -11.53
CA PRO A 35 3.85 -12.76 -12.82
C PRO A 35 4.84 -12.66 -13.96
N ASN A 36 4.82 -13.64 -14.85
CA ASN A 36 5.57 -13.57 -16.10
C ASN A 36 4.95 -12.51 -17.00
N ARG A 37 5.80 -11.63 -17.54
CA ARG A 37 5.36 -10.65 -18.52
C ARG A 37 5.09 -11.35 -19.85
N SER A 38 3.88 -11.18 -20.40
CA SER A 38 3.57 -11.66 -21.74
C SER A 38 4.40 -10.94 -22.80
N ALA A 39 4.74 -11.64 -23.90
CA ALA A 39 5.51 -11.06 -25.01
C ALA A 39 4.76 -9.93 -25.74
N ASP A 40 3.43 -9.94 -25.68
CA ASP A 40 2.54 -8.92 -26.25
C ASP A 40 2.09 -7.85 -25.24
N ALA A 41 2.69 -7.84 -24.04
CA ALA A 41 2.31 -6.92 -23.00
C ALA A 41 2.54 -5.46 -23.40
N HIS A 42 1.47 -4.68 -23.37
CA HIS A 42 1.51 -3.24 -23.59
C HIS A 42 1.80 -2.48 -22.29
N LYS A 43 2.38 -1.29 -22.40
CA LYS A 43 2.75 -0.45 -21.23
C LYS A 43 1.59 -0.17 -20.25
N TRP A 44 0.35 -0.21 -20.71
CA TRP A 44 -0.82 0.01 -19.85
C TRP A 44 -1.32 -1.26 -19.15
N ASN A 45 -0.80 -2.45 -19.49
CA ASN A 45 -1.25 -3.70 -18.89
C ASN A 45 -0.81 -3.86 -17.43
N GLY A 46 0.25 -3.17 -17.03
CA GLY A 46 0.75 -3.13 -15.64
C GLY A 46 1.03 -1.70 -15.17
N ALA A 47 0.25 -0.73 -15.64
CA ALA A 47 0.44 0.67 -15.26
C ALA A 47 -0.05 0.92 -13.83
N VAL A 48 0.77 1.60 -13.03
CA VAL A 48 0.47 1.97 -11.64
C VAL A 48 0.43 3.49 -11.51
N ARG A 49 -0.59 4.01 -10.85
CA ARG A 49 -0.63 5.40 -10.42
C ARG A 49 -0.30 5.52 -8.95
N VAL A 50 0.62 6.40 -8.61
CA VAL A 50 1.03 6.70 -7.24
C VAL A 50 0.60 8.11 -6.91
N ILE A 51 -0.20 8.29 -5.87
CA ILE A 51 -0.62 9.58 -5.33
C ILE A 51 0.09 9.74 -3.99
N ALA A 52 1.18 10.48 -4.01
CA ALA A 52 2.10 10.54 -2.89
C ALA A 52 2.97 11.80 -2.95
N GLY A 53 3.56 12.16 -1.82
CA GLY A 53 4.41 13.33 -1.70
C GLY A 53 3.63 14.62 -1.50
N SER A 54 4.29 15.56 -0.87
CA SER A 54 3.84 16.93 -0.65
C SER A 54 5.05 17.86 -0.58
N ALA A 55 4.84 19.16 -0.42
CA ALA A 55 5.94 20.08 -0.18
C ALA A 55 6.76 19.62 1.04
N GLY A 56 8.06 19.39 0.86
CA GLY A 56 8.95 18.84 1.89
C GLY A 56 8.98 17.31 1.99
N MET A 57 8.04 16.58 1.36
CA MET A 57 7.94 15.11 1.41
C MET A 57 7.97 14.45 0.01
N LEU A 58 8.56 15.11 -0.99
CA LEU A 58 8.67 14.60 -2.36
C LEU A 58 9.40 13.25 -2.43
N GLY A 59 10.38 13.04 -1.54
CA GLY A 59 11.12 11.78 -1.45
C GLY A 59 10.25 10.56 -1.14
N ALA A 60 9.18 10.71 -0.37
CA ALA A 60 8.25 9.62 -0.08
C ALA A 60 7.53 9.14 -1.37
N GLY A 61 7.06 10.10 -2.18
CA GLY A 61 6.47 9.81 -3.49
C GLY A 61 7.46 9.15 -4.44
N ARG A 62 8.71 9.64 -4.49
CA ARG A 62 9.77 9.06 -5.30
C ARG A 62 10.05 7.62 -4.92
N LEU A 63 10.30 7.35 -3.63
CA LEU A 63 10.60 5.99 -3.15
C LEU A 63 9.48 5.01 -3.50
N CYS A 64 8.22 5.42 -3.33
CA CYS A 64 7.07 4.61 -3.68
C CYS A 64 6.99 4.35 -5.19
N ALA A 65 7.16 5.36 -6.02
CA ALA A 65 7.12 5.22 -7.48
C ALA A 65 8.27 4.35 -8.01
N GLU A 66 9.49 4.52 -7.47
CA GLU A 66 10.64 3.69 -7.82
C GLU A 66 10.45 2.24 -7.38
N ALA A 67 9.86 2.00 -6.20
CA ALA A 67 9.52 0.65 -5.75
C ALA A 67 8.53 -0.02 -6.70
N ALA A 68 7.48 0.68 -7.12
CA ALA A 68 6.52 0.18 -8.10
C ALA A 68 7.20 -0.18 -9.44
N ALA A 69 8.09 0.68 -9.94
CA ALA A 69 8.82 0.42 -11.16
C ALA A 69 9.75 -0.81 -11.04
N ARG A 70 10.49 -0.93 -9.92
CA ARG A 70 11.36 -2.09 -9.64
C ARG A 70 10.59 -3.38 -9.44
N SER A 71 9.36 -3.29 -8.95
CA SER A 71 8.45 -4.43 -8.80
C SER A 71 7.78 -4.85 -10.12
N GLY A 72 8.19 -4.29 -11.25
CA GLY A 72 7.74 -4.73 -12.58
C GLY A 72 6.53 -3.97 -13.14
N ALA A 73 6.11 -2.86 -12.53
CA ALA A 73 5.13 -1.99 -13.15
C ALA A 73 5.62 -1.53 -14.52
N SER A 74 4.80 -1.69 -15.55
CA SER A 74 5.18 -1.37 -16.92
C SER A 74 5.15 0.13 -17.25
N LEU A 75 4.48 0.90 -16.42
CA LEU A 75 4.45 2.36 -16.41
C LEU A 75 4.10 2.82 -15.00
N VAL A 76 4.81 3.82 -14.51
CA VAL A 76 4.50 4.45 -13.22
C VAL A 76 4.26 5.94 -13.43
N ALA A 77 3.10 6.43 -12.98
CA ALA A 77 2.79 7.85 -12.91
C ALA A 77 2.71 8.29 -11.45
N LEU A 78 3.61 9.17 -11.06
CA LEU A 78 3.63 9.83 -9.74
C LEU A 78 2.84 11.13 -9.83
N SER A 79 1.71 11.18 -9.14
CA SER A 79 0.89 12.38 -8.95
C SER A 79 1.22 13.02 -7.60
N SER A 80 1.73 14.24 -7.64
CA SER A 80 2.21 14.96 -6.45
C SER A 80 2.00 16.47 -6.64
N PRO A 81 1.81 17.23 -5.56
CA PRO A 81 1.78 18.70 -5.63
C PRO A 81 3.08 19.35 -6.12
N GLY A 82 4.18 18.63 -6.02
CA GLY A 82 5.50 19.07 -6.49
C GLY A 82 6.09 18.17 -7.55
N ILE A 83 7.08 18.70 -8.28
CA ILE A 83 7.92 17.92 -9.18
C ILE A 83 9.24 17.64 -8.47
N ASP A 84 9.61 16.38 -8.34
CA ASP A 84 10.87 15.96 -7.75
C ASP A 84 11.97 15.89 -8.84
N PRO A 85 12.96 16.81 -8.83
CA PRO A 85 14.02 16.80 -9.83
C PRO A 85 14.97 15.60 -9.70
N GLN A 86 14.89 14.85 -8.60
CA GLN A 86 15.68 13.65 -8.35
C GLN A 86 14.95 12.35 -8.73
N ALA A 87 13.69 12.43 -9.14
CA ALA A 87 12.98 11.26 -9.61
C ALA A 87 13.62 10.72 -10.89
N ARG A 88 13.62 9.39 -11.04
CA ARG A 88 14.14 8.74 -12.25
C ARG A 88 13.34 9.15 -13.49
N SER A 89 14.04 9.23 -14.63
CA SER A 89 13.45 9.68 -15.89
C SER A 89 12.32 8.80 -16.40
N GLU A 90 12.30 7.53 -16.01
CA GLU A 90 11.23 6.58 -16.34
C GLU A 90 9.93 6.77 -15.53
N ILE A 91 9.97 7.57 -14.44
CA ILE A 91 8.78 7.90 -13.66
C ILE A 91 8.10 9.12 -14.26
N ILE A 92 6.86 8.95 -14.71
CA ILE A 92 6.06 10.05 -15.24
C ILE A 92 5.55 10.89 -14.07
N GLN A 93 6.07 12.09 -13.93
CA GLN A 93 5.60 13.00 -12.89
C GLN A 93 4.40 13.80 -13.39
N ARG A 94 3.34 13.82 -12.59
CA ARG A 94 2.11 14.59 -12.84
C ARG A 94 1.87 15.52 -11.68
N ARG A 95 1.94 16.81 -11.94
CA ARG A 95 1.58 17.79 -10.92
C ARG A 95 0.07 17.80 -10.73
N ILE A 96 -0.35 17.70 -9.48
CA ILE A 96 -1.75 17.85 -9.05
C ILE A 96 -1.83 18.96 -7.97
N PRO A 97 -2.99 19.56 -7.73
CA PRO A 97 -3.18 20.42 -6.56
C PRO A 97 -2.85 19.69 -5.25
N ALA A 98 -2.55 20.43 -4.19
CA ALA A 98 -2.35 19.86 -2.86
C ALA A 98 -3.67 19.43 -2.19
N VAL A 99 -4.75 20.03 -2.61
CA VAL A 99 -6.14 19.80 -2.16
C VAL A 99 -7.04 19.73 -3.38
N GLU A 100 -8.22 19.13 -3.27
CA GLU A 100 -9.22 19.05 -4.36
C GLU A 100 -8.67 18.37 -5.63
N PHE A 101 -7.82 17.35 -5.43
CA PHE A 101 -7.11 16.67 -6.55
C PHE A 101 -7.86 15.44 -7.12
N GLU A 102 -9.01 15.07 -6.59
CA GLU A 102 -9.76 13.88 -7.00
C GLU A 102 -10.13 13.91 -8.48
N CYS A 103 -10.54 15.07 -9.01
CA CYS A 103 -10.87 15.22 -10.44
C CYS A 103 -9.64 14.96 -11.33
N ASP A 104 -8.46 15.46 -10.94
CA ASP A 104 -7.20 15.22 -11.65
C ASP A 104 -6.79 13.75 -11.63
N VAL A 105 -7.18 13.02 -10.57
CA VAL A 105 -6.92 11.59 -10.44
C VAL A 105 -7.89 10.79 -11.30
N PHE A 106 -9.19 11.06 -11.21
CA PHE A 106 -10.21 10.30 -11.91
C PHE A 106 -10.21 10.50 -13.42
N GLY A 107 -9.73 11.65 -13.90
CA GLY A 107 -9.77 12.01 -15.32
C GLY A 107 -9.15 11.00 -16.30
N ASP A 108 -8.24 10.15 -15.86
CA ASP A 108 -7.63 9.08 -16.66
C ASP A 108 -7.29 7.82 -15.86
N LEU A 109 -7.97 7.61 -14.73
CA LEU A 109 -7.68 6.49 -13.84
C LEU A 109 -7.96 5.13 -14.49
N ASP A 110 -8.87 5.05 -15.42
CA ASP A 110 -9.24 3.85 -16.21
C ASP A 110 -8.06 3.24 -16.99
N ARG A 111 -7.04 4.04 -17.28
CA ARG A 111 -5.81 3.60 -17.96
C ARG A 111 -4.87 2.81 -17.05
N PHE A 112 -5.02 2.91 -15.74
CA PHE A 112 -4.16 2.24 -14.77
C PHE A 112 -4.75 0.90 -14.32
N ARG A 113 -3.94 0.09 -13.65
CA ARG A 113 -4.34 -1.24 -13.14
C ARG A 113 -4.28 -1.34 -11.63
N ALA A 114 -3.54 -0.43 -11.01
CA ALA A 114 -3.47 -0.30 -9.56
C ALA A 114 -3.17 1.15 -9.17
N LEU A 115 -3.53 1.47 -7.94
CA LEU A 115 -3.35 2.78 -7.33
C LEU A 115 -2.60 2.63 -6.01
N VAL A 116 -1.70 3.54 -5.72
CA VAL A 116 -1.11 3.72 -4.38
C VAL A 116 -1.48 5.10 -3.88
N VAL A 117 -1.96 5.21 -2.65
CA VAL A 117 -2.39 6.49 -2.05
C VAL A 117 -1.78 6.64 -0.68
N GLY A 118 -1.11 7.76 -0.44
CA GLY A 118 -0.84 8.21 0.92
C GLY A 118 0.59 8.58 1.27
N PRO A 119 1.65 7.89 0.83
CA PRO A 119 2.99 8.17 1.34
C PRO A 119 3.36 9.66 1.23
N GLY A 120 3.43 10.36 2.39
CA GLY A 120 3.83 11.76 2.46
C GLY A 120 2.89 12.77 1.81
N LEU A 121 1.59 12.49 1.69
CA LEU A 121 0.60 13.42 1.11
C LEU A 121 0.36 14.66 1.98
N GLY A 122 0.56 14.54 3.30
CA GLY A 122 0.19 15.56 4.27
C GLY A 122 -1.23 15.38 4.81
N ARG A 123 -1.56 16.18 5.85
CA ARG A 123 -2.76 15.97 6.67
C ARG A 123 -3.60 17.24 6.83
N VAL A 124 -3.59 18.12 5.84
CA VAL A 124 -4.55 19.25 5.85
C VAL A 124 -5.92 18.76 5.38
N ASP A 125 -6.98 19.38 5.86
CA ASP A 125 -8.36 18.91 5.68
C ASP A 125 -8.73 18.66 4.21
N GLY A 126 -8.34 19.55 3.32
CA GLY A 126 -8.60 19.38 1.89
C GLY A 126 -7.86 18.19 1.26
N THR A 127 -6.60 17.92 1.68
CA THR A 127 -5.85 16.73 1.25
C THR A 127 -6.49 15.45 1.78
N ILE A 128 -6.90 15.45 3.05
CA ILE A 128 -7.60 14.32 3.67
C ILE A 128 -8.90 14.03 2.91
N SER A 129 -9.70 15.06 2.63
CA SER A 129 -10.96 14.91 1.92
C SER A 129 -10.77 14.34 0.52
N SER A 130 -9.81 14.86 -0.26
CA SER A 130 -9.48 14.35 -1.58
C SER A 130 -8.94 12.92 -1.55
N ALA A 131 -8.06 12.59 -0.59
CA ALA A 131 -7.55 11.24 -0.44
C ALA A 131 -8.67 10.26 -0.10
N ARG A 132 -9.61 10.63 0.77
CA ARG A 132 -10.80 9.82 1.10
C ARG A 132 -11.69 9.59 -0.12
N ALA A 133 -11.96 10.63 -0.90
CA ALA A 133 -12.73 10.53 -2.13
C ALA A 133 -12.06 9.55 -3.11
N VAL A 134 -10.76 9.72 -3.35
CA VAL A 134 -10.00 8.83 -4.22
C VAL A 134 -10.01 7.39 -3.69
N ILE A 135 -9.77 7.17 -2.41
CA ILE A 135 -9.80 5.84 -1.80
C ILE A 135 -11.21 5.23 -1.94
N GLY A 136 -12.26 5.96 -1.66
CA GLY A 136 -13.63 5.45 -1.68
C GLY A 136 -14.16 5.12 -3.07
N GLU A 137 -13.89 5.95 -4.03
CA GLU A 137 -14.51 5.91 -5.36
C GLU A 137 -13.67 5.20 -6.43
N ALA A 138 -12.34 5.04 -6.22
CA ALA A 138 -11.49 4.35 -7.18
C ALA A 138 -11.94 2.90 -7.38
N THR A 139 -12.17 2.51 -8.62
CA THR A 139 -12.58 1.14 -9.00
C THR A 139 -11.43 0.16 -9.13
N LEU A 140 -10.19 0.64 -9.07
CA LEU A 140 -8.97 -0.14 -9.15
C LEU A 140 -8.59 -0.77 -7.81
N PRO A 141 -7.76 -1.83 -7.81
CA PRO A 141 -7.02 -2.24 -6.62
C PRO A 141 -6.21 -1.08 -6.03
N VAL A 142 -6.23 -0.91 -4.71
CA VAL A 142 -5.54 0.20 -4.03
C VAL A 142 -4.64 -0.31 -2.93
N VAL A 143 -3.43 0.23 -2.86
CA VAL A 143 -2.54 0.16 -1.69
C VAL A 143 -2.63 1.50 -0.95
N ILE A 144 -2.88 1.47 0.34
CA ILE A 144 -3.03 2.64 1.20
C ILE A 144 -1.95 2.59 2.28
N ASP A 145 -1.14 3.65 2.37
CA ASP A 145 -0.05 3.77 3.34
C ASP A 145 0.03 5.19 3.92
N GLY A 146 0.65 5.35 5.07
CA GLY A 146 0.97 6.65 5.65
C GLY A 146 -0.23 7.57 5.82
N ASP A 147 -0.17 8.78 5.22
CA ASP A 147 -1.25 9.75 5.33
C ASP A 147 -2.55 9.30 4.66
N GLY A 148 -2.49 8.33 3.74
CA GLY A 148 -3.68 7.65 3.19
C GLY A 148 -4.42 6.82 4.24
N ILE A 149 -3.69 6.12 5.13
CA ILE A 149 -4.27 5.41 6.27
C ILE A 149 -4.91 6.41 7.23
N PHE A 150 -4.19 7.52 7.53
CA PHE A 150 -4.74 8.58 8.36
C PHE A 150 -6.02 9.15 7.74
N ALA A 151 -6.02 9.44 6.45
CA ALA A 151 -7.20 9.94 5.75
C ALA A 151 -8.36 8.93 5.80
N ALA A 152 -8.11 7.63 5.59
CA ALA A 152 -9.13 6.60 5.67
C ALA A 152 -9.79 6.56 7.06
N ALA A 153 -9.00 6.72 8.13
CA ALA A 153 -9.48 6.73 9.51
C ALA A 153 -10.16 8.07 9.93
N TRP A 154 -10.06 9.10 9.12
CA TRP A 154 -10.53 10.45 9.44
C TRP A 154 -12.07 10.57 9.33
N SER A 155 -12.77 9.91 10.23
CA SER A 155 -14.22 10.08 10.45
C SER A 155 -14.61 9.59 11.83
N ALA A 156 -15.79 10.02 12.31
CA ALA A 156 -16.32 9.56 13.60
C ALA A 156 -16.51 8.03 13.66
N ASP A 157 -16.79 7.42 12.51
CA ASP A 157 -17.01 5.98 12.37
C ASP A 157 -15.73 5.20 11.99
N GLY A 158 -14.57 5.87 11.98
CA GLY A 158 -13.28 5.29 11.61
C GLY A 158 -13.17 4.91 10.14
N ALA A 159 -12.22 4.01 9.82
CA ALA A 159 -11.91 3.58 8.46
C ALA A 159 -12.92 2.54 7.90
N GLY A 160 -13.59 1.82 8.78
CA GLY A 160 -14.42 0.66 8.43
C GLY A 160 -15.48 0.92 7.36
N PRO A 161 -16.34 1.93 7.50
CA PRO A 161 -17.36 2.23 6.49
C PRO A 161 -16.76 2.50 5.11
N LEU A 162 -15.72 3.32 5.03
CA LEU A 162 -15.05 3.67 3.78
C LEU A 162 -14.45 2.42 3.10
N LEU A 163 -13.70 1.61 3.84
CA LEU A 163 -12.96 0.49 3.27
C LEU A 163 -13.87 -0.68 2.87
N ARG A 164 -14.85 -1.02 3.71
CA ARG A 164 -15.84 -2.08 3.38
C ARG A 164 -16.71 -1.70 2.18
N GLN A 165 -17.10 -0.44 2.10
CA GLN A 165 -17.97 0.04 1.03
C GLN A 165 -17.31 0.00 -0.35
N ARG A 166 -15.96 0.02 -0.41
CA ARG A 166 -15.24 -0.12 -1.67
C ARG A 166 -15.59 -1.39 -2.45
N GLY A 167 -15.71 -2.54 -1.77
CA GLY A 167 -15.95 -3.84 -2.42
C GLY A 167 -14.88 -4.20 -3.48
N ARG A 168 -13.66 -3.64 -3.39
CA ARG A 168 -12.55 -3.82 -4.34
C ARG A 168 -11.28 -4.21 -3.60
N PRO A 169 -10.34 -4.92 -4.25
CA PRO A 169 -9.08 -5.30 -3.62
C PRO A 169 -8.36 -4.10 -3.01
N THR A 170 -8.11 -4.17 -1.73
CA THR A 170 -7.48 -3.10 -0.95
C THR A 170 -6.42 -3.70 -0.04
N VAL A 171 -5.23 -3.12 -0.05
CA VAL A 171 -4.13 -3.45 0.86
C VAL A 171 -3.84 -2.22 1.70
N ILE A 172 -3.75 -2.38 3.01
CA ILE A 172 -3.25 -1.34 3.91
C ILE A 172 -1.93 -1.81 4.51
N THR A 173 -0.99 -0.88 4.70
CA THR A 173 0.37 -1.21 5.16
C THR A 173 0.73 -0.47 6.45
N PRO A 174 -0.05 -0.65 7.55
CA PRO A 174 0.16 0.10 8.78
C PRO A 174 1.45 -0.32 9.51
N HIS A 175 2.16 0.66 10.08
CA HIS A 175 3.06 0.43 11.22
C HIS A 175 2.26 0.41 12.52
N ASP A 176 2.89 0.11 13.67
CA ASP A 176 2.18 -0.06 14.94
C ASP A 176 1.30 1.15 15.34
N GLY A 177 1.76 2.38 15.08
CA GLY A 177 0.98 3.59 15.36
C GLY A 177 -0.23 3.76 14.42
N GLU A 178 -0.07 3.43 13.15
CA GLU A 178 -1.18 3.43 12.17
C GLU A 178 -2.16 2.29 12.44
N PHE A 179 -1.65 1.14 12.88
CA PHE A 179 -2.50 0.04 13.34
C PHE A 179 -3.36 0.49 14.53
N ALA A 180 -2.74 1.14 15.53
CA ALA A 180 -3.46 1.63 16.69
C ALA A 180 -4.55 2.67 16.34
N LEU A 181 -4.30 3.50 15.32
CA LEU A 181 -5.30 4.43 14.79
C LEU A 181 -6.50 3.71 14.18
N LEU A 182 -6.27 2.59 13.49
CA LEU A 182 -7.31 1.81 12.83
C LEU A 182 -8.08 0.89 13.78
N ALA A 183 -7.37 0.22 14.68
CA ALA A 183 -7.92 -0.81 15.58
C ALA A 183 -8.38 -0.25 16.94
N GLY A 184 -7.99 0.99 17.28
CA GLY A 184 -8.26 1.57 18.60
C GLY A 184 -7.31 1.08 19.71
N HIS A 185 -6.38 0.19 19.43
CA HIS A 185 -5.37 -0.34 20.34
C HIS A 185 -4.06 -0.68 19.62
N ALA A 186 -2.93 -0.65 20.31
CA ALA A 186 -1.65 -1.08 19.75
C ALA A 186 -1.64 -2.60 19.48
N PRO A 187 -0.83 -3.08 18.52
CA PRO A 187 -0.66 -4.51 18.31
C PRO A 187 -0.11 -5.18 19.60
N GLY A 188 -0.65 -6.34 19.93
CA GLY A 188 -0.20 -7.18 21.05
C GLY A 188 1.00 -8.07 20.67
N ILE A 189 1.23 -9.08 21.52
CA ILE A 189 2.30 -10.07 21.31
C ILE A 189 2.00 -10.95 20.08
N ASP A 190 0.75 -11.33 19.90
CA ASP A 190 0.31 -12.09 18.71
C ASP A 190 -0.09 -11.15 17.57
N ARG A 191 0.92 -10.62 16.89
CA ARG A 191 0.74 -9.71 15.75
C ARG A 191 -0.04 -10.33 14.58
N VAL A 192 0.03 -11.66 14.45
CA VAL A 192 -0.71 -12.37 13.38
C VAL A 192 -2.20 -12.36 13.68
N ALA A 193 -2.58 -12.66 14.92
CA ALA A 193 -3.98 -12.59 15.34
C ALA A 193 -4.55 -11.17 15.17
N ASP A 194 -3.79 -10.15 15.59
CA ASP A 194 -4.19 -8.74 15.47
C ASP A 194 -4.35 -8.31 14.01
N ALA A 195 -3.38 -8.64 13.14
CA ALA A 195 -3.47 -8.31 11.72
C ALA A 195 -4.66 -8.99 11.04
N ARG A 196 -4.96 -10.26 11.41
CA ARG A 196 -6.12 -10.99 10.91
C ARG A 196 -7.45 -10.39 11.39
N ALA A 197 -7.52 -10.00 12.65
CA ALA A 197 -8.72 -9.37 13.22
C ALA A 197 -9.03 -8.07 12.48
N LEU A 198 -8.03 -7.20 12.31
CA LEU A 198 -8.18 -5.94 11.58
C LEU A 198 -8.52 -6.18 10.09
N ALA A 199 -7.90 -7.17 9.44
CA ALA A 199 -8.19 -7.52 8.06
C ALA A 199 -9.66 -7.97 7.88
N ALA A 200 -10.15 -8.79 8.81
CA ALA A 200 -11.54 -9.26 8.80
C ALA A 200 -12.53 -8.12 9.06
N GLU A 201 -12.22 -7.25 10.02
CA GLU A 201 -13.06 -6.10 10.37
C GLU A 201 -13.19 -5.11 9.21
N LEU A 202 -12.08 -4.75 8.59
CA LEU A 202 -12.04 -3.76 7.52
C LEU A 202 -12.31 -4.37 6.13
N GLN A 203 -12.33 -5.70 6.00
CA GLN A 203 -12.45 -6.44 4.73
C GLN A 203 -11.35 -6.08 3.72
N VAL A 204 -10.12 -5.99 4.19
CA VAL A 204 -8.93 -5.64 3.40
C VAL A 204 -7.78 -6.60 3.70
N VAL A 205 -6.73 -6.54 2.89
CA VAL A 205 -5.44 -7.15 3.24
C VAL A 205 -4.68 -6.20 4.14
N VAL A 206 -4.19 -6.70 5.27
CA VAL A 206 -3.36 -5.94 6.21
C VAL A 206 -1.92 -6.46 6.14
N LEU A 207 -0.98 -5.57 5.84
CA LEU A 207 0.45 -5.81 5.94
C LEU A 207 0.98 -5.00 7.12
N LEU A 208 0.95 -5.59 8.31
CA LEU A 208 1.38 -4.95 9.56
C LEU A 208 2.91 -4.90 9.62
N LYS A 209 3.47 -3.71 9.39
CA LYS A 209 4.91 -3.45 9.41
C LYS A 209 5.48 -3.55 10.82
N GLY A 210 6.71 -4.09 10.95
CA GLY A 210 7.41 -4.20 12.22
C GLY A 210 8.70 -4.99 12.08
N PRO A 211 9.36 -5.34 13.22
CA PRO A 211 10.55 -6.21 13.20
C PRO A 211 10.28 -7.55 12.50
N THR A 212 9.07 -8.04 12.62
CA THR A 212 8.50 -9.10 11.76
C THR A 212 7.25 -8.51 11.12
N THR A 213 7.24 -8.40 9.80
CA THR A 213 6.07 -7.98 9.03
C THR A 213 5.13 -9.17 8.86
N VAL A 214 3.84 -8.96 9.08
CA VAL A 214 2.80 -9.98 8.96
C VAL A 214 1.66 -9.49 8.08
#